data_418d270ff34bf935650a232f7e4e7215
#
_entry.id   418d270ff34bf935650a232f7e4e7215
#
_cell.length_a   1.000
_cell.length_b   1.000
_cell.length_c   1.000
_cell.angle_alpha   90.00
_cell.angle_beta   90.00
_cell.angle_gamma   90.00
#
_symmetry.space_group_name_H-M   'P 1'
#
loop_
_entity.id
_entity.type
_entity.pdbx_description
1 polymer ?
#
loop_
_entity_poly.entity_id
_entity_poly.type
_entity_poly.pdbx_seq_one_letter_code
_entity_poly.pdbx_strand_id
1 'polypeptide(L)'
;MNQLHTPKASRNQDTGRERTAARPDGRGAGEASPEELSMGFSMRSASRTGPIGSSARVRPGEAATRGYGRRGTFTDVPTTTSHRPRSAAAGRCGAALAATASLLLPLMTAAPAHADNPADGKGAPKVPPAQMSTVGGELLGKPGPQVRRGPGAPQLPKDLSGRSWLVADAESGEILAANNAHWRLPPASTLKMLFADTVLPKLPRNQTHKVVPSDLEGMGAGSSAVGVKEGSSYSVHDLWLGVFLRSGNDAVRVLSAMNGGVPRTVKDMQAHAEDLQAKDTHVVTPDGYDADGQVSSAYDLTLFARSGLQKADFREYCATVSAKFPGEEKPGKKRDSFAIVNTNRLLTGEGMPKGEPYKGMAGVKNGSTTNAGNTFTGVAQHDGRKLLVTVMNPETAEPHRVYTEARALLDWGFEAAGHVQPVGVLVPPRGAADKPGDGRADQATQHAQASVAGAGGGMWTAVGIAGAALVVLAAGGFVVHRRHPLPDRMRRRG
;
A
#
# COMPACT_ATOMS: atom_id res chain seq x y z
N MET A 1 -23.08 -35.37 43.16
CA MET A 1 -22.38 -35.80 44.38
C MET A 1 -20.99 -35.22 44.38
N ASN A 2 -20.72 -34.47 45.46
CA ASN A 2 -19.44 -33.94 45.99
C ASN A 2 -18.69 -32.90 45.14
N GLN A 3 -18.80 -31.64 45.51
CA GLN A 3 -18.25 -30.76 46.59
C GLN A 3 -16.77 -30.40 46.33
N LEU A 4 -16.52 -29.14 45.99
CA LEU A 4 -16.03 -28.03 46.83
C LEU A 4 -14.65 -28.25 47.48
N HIS A 5 -13.68 -27.41 47.14
CA HIS A 5 -12.84 -26.74 48.16
C HIS A 5 -12.02 -25.57 47.55
N THR A 6 -12.32 -24.36 48.05
CA THR A 6 -11.41 -23.21 48.16
C THR A 6 -10.64 -23.27 49.49
N PRO A 7 -9.50 -22.61 49.62
CA PRO A 7 -9.26 -21.70 50.74
C PRO A 7 -8.56 -20.37 50.34
N LYS A 8 -9.11 -19.27 50.75
CA LYS A 8 -8.88 -18.35 51.88
C LYS A 8 -7.48 -17.73 52.01
N ALA A 9 -7.55 -16.39 52.01
CA ALA A 9 -6.53 -15.38 52.26
C ALA A 9 -5.81 -15.50 53.64
N SER A 10 -4.59 -14.96 53.72
CA SER A 10 -4.01 -14.51 54.99
C SER A 10 -3.23 -13.21 54.80
N ARG A 11 -3.64 -12.22 55.63
CA ARG A 11 -2.98 -10.92 55.94
C ARG A 11 -1.89 -11.13 56.99
N ASN A 12 -0.84 -10.28 56.97
CA ASN A 12 -0.19 -9.61 58.13
C ASN A 12 0.72 -8.50 57.58
N GLN A 13 0.55 -7.26 57.90
CA GLN A 13 0.93 -6.31 58.91
C GLN A 13 2.34 -6.62 59.53
N ASP A 14 3.30 -5.72 59.74
CA ASP A 14 3.36 -4.30 60.11
C ASP A 14 4.85 -3.90 60.41
N THR A 15 5.05 -2.62 60.65
CA THR A 15 6.21 -1.93 61.34
C THR A 15 7.44 -1.64 60.45
N GLY A 16 7.95 -0.42 60.27
CA GLY A 16 7.88 0.83 61.03
C GLY A 16 9.32 1.36 61.27
N ARG A 17 9.57 2.64 61.01
CA ARG A 17 10.55 3.60 61.57
C ARG A 17 11.48 4.27 60.57
N GLU A 18 11.20 5.48 60.27
CA GLU A 18 11.75 6.82 60.69
C GLU A 18 13.28 6.95 60.86
N ARG A 19 13.82 7.98 60.17
CA ARG A 19 14.54 9.22 60.60
C ARG A 19 15.67 9.59 59.63
N THR A 20 15.66 10.73 59.18
CA THR A 20 16.06 12.13 59.40
C THR A 20 17.26 12.58 58.59
N ALA A 21 17.01 13.62 57.79
CA ALA A 21 17.63 14.94 57.67
C ALA A 21 19.16 15.05 57.47
N ALA A 22 19.56 15.83 56.42
CA ALA A 22 20.33 17.06 56.51
C ALA A 22 20.66 17.67 55.14
N ARG A 23 20.30 18.95 54.95
CA ARG A 23 21.00 19.92 54.05
C ARG A 23 22.19 20.48 54.81
N PRO A 24 23.21 21.13 54.18
CA PRO A 24 23.12 22.53 53.77
C PRO A 24 23.97 23.00 52.55
N ASP A 25 23.47 24.09 51.94
CA ASP A 25 24.11 25.36 51.49
C ASP A 25 25.43 25.42 50.71
N GLY A 26 25.38 26.28 49.66
CA GLY A 26 26.51 27.16 49.35
C GLY A 26 26.67 27.64 47.90
N ARG A 27 25.99 28.75 47.52
CA ARG A 27 26.43 30.01 46.86
C ARG A 27 27.40 30.00 45.66
N GLY A 28 27.00 30.85 44.68
CA GLY A 28 27.84 31.62 43.75
C GLY A 28 27.24 31.68 42.34
N ALA A 29 26.47 32.66 41.97
CA ALA A 29 26.65 34.05 41.52
C ALA A 29 27.30 34.14 40.11
N GLY A 30 26.57 34.76 39.17
CA GLY A 30 27.10 35.22 37.89
C GLY A 30 25.98 35.51 36.88
N GLU A 31 25.59 36.74 36.90
CA GLU A 31 24.69 37.55 36.10
C GLU A 31 24.96 37.52 34.58
N ALA A 32 23.91 37.57 33.75
CA ALA A 32 23.59 38.68 32.85
C ALA A 32 22.35 38.37 32.00
N SER A 33 21.30 39.14 32.22
CA SER A 33 20.14 39.40 31.32
C SER A 33 20.43 40.64 30.45
N PRO A 34 19.49 41.23 29.69
CA PRO A 34 18.30 40.73 28.96
C PRO A 34 18.19 41.31 27.53
N GLU A 35 17.20 40.88 26.75
CA GLU A 35 16.37 41.84 25.99
C GLU A 35 15.02 41.20 25.57
N GLU A 36 13.98 41.91 25.97
CA GLU A 36 12.58 41.71 25.74
C GLU A 36 12.18 42.01 24.27
N LEU A 37 11.14 41.35 23.79
CA LEU A 37 10.10 41.99 23.03
C LEU A 37 8.76 41.28 23.24
N SER A 38 7.95 41.91 24.09
CA SER A 38 6.58 41.71 24.42
C SER A 38 5.66 42.05 23.24
N MET A 39 4.67 41.20 22.93
CA MET A 39 3.36 41.70 22.52
C MET A 39 2.28 40.74 23.04
N GLY A 40 1.57 41.22 24.05
CA GLY A 40 0.41 40.60 24.63
C GLY A 40 -0.85 40.79 23.78
N PHE A 41 -1.71 39.77 23.83
CA PHE A 41 -3.13 39.94 23.56
C PHE A 41 -3.98 39.35 24.66
N SER A 42 -4.64 40.26 25.36
CA SER A 42 -5.55 40.06 26.49
C SER A 42 -6.88 39.48 26.01
N MET A 43 -7.31 38.34 26.55
CA MET A 43 -8.71 37.90 26.50
C MET A 43 -9.40 38.19 27.82
N ARG A 44 -10.36 39.12 27.79
CA ARG A 44 -11.30 39.40 28.88
C ARG A 44 -12.41 38.33 28.91
N SER A 45 -12.48 37.66 30.02
CA SER A 45 -13.61 36.91 30.53
C SER A 45 -14.80 37.84 30.81
N ALA A 46 -16.00 37.47 30.38
CA ALA A 46 -17.26 38.00 30.84
C ALA A 46 -18.23 36.90 31.17
N SER A 47 -18.34 36.62 32.45
CA SER A 47 -19.41 35.85 33.07
C SER A 47 -20.70 36.69 33.10
N ARG A 48 -21.85 36.10 32.79
CA ARG A 48 -23.15 36.53 33.26
C ARG A 48 -24.06 35.36 33.55
N THR A 49 -24.41 35.27 34.80
CA THR A 49 -25.34 34.37 35.48
C THR A 49 -26.82 34.77 35.29
N GLY A 50 -27.68 33.78 35.14
CA GLY A 50 -28.94 33.48 35.77
C GLY A 50 -30.23 34.01 35.10
N PRO A 51 -31.47 33.66 35.58
CA PRO A 51 -31.87 32.31 36.01
C PRO A 51 -33.30 31.89 35.49
N ILE A 52 -33.61 30.59 35.61
CA ILE A 52 -34.88 29.93 36.03
C ILE A 52 -36.19 30.19 35.25
N GLY A 53 -36.81 29.08 34.78
CA GLY A 53 -38.22 29.01 34.40
C GLY A 53 -38.62 27.66 33.82
N SER A 54 -39.00 26.74 34.69
CA SER A 54 -40.25 25.98 34.84
C SER A 54 -40.67 25.04 33.71
N SER A 55 -40.55 23.75 34.03
CA SER A 55 -41.47 22.61 33.90
C SER A 55 -42.63 22.63 32.89
N ALA A 56 -42.66 21.60 32.02
CA ALA A 56 -43.88 20.87 31.69
C ALA A 56 -43.56 19.42 31.29
N ARG A 57 -44.02 18.50 32.14
CA ARG A 57 -44.13 17.05 31.84
C ARG A 57 -45.35 16.87 30.94
N VAL A 58 -45.22 16.04 29.90
CA VAL A 58 -46.37 15.31 29.32
C VAL A 58 -45.98 13.87 29.14
N ARG A 59 -46.82 13.01 29.70
CA ARG A 59 -46.77 11.53 29.68
C ARG A 59 -47.37 10.98 28.38
N PRO A 60 -47.16 9.68 28.10
CA PRO A 60 -47.46 9.04 26.82
C PRO A 60 -48.92 8.56 26.73
N GLY A 61 -49.44 8.54 25.53
CA GLY A 61 -50.77 7.99 25.19
C GLY A 61 -50.64 6.84 24.17
N GLU A 62 -51.33 5.79 24.52
CA GLU A 62 -51.46 4.51 23.88
C GLU A 62 -52.17 4.52 22.52
N ALA A 63 -51.79 3.52 21.76
CA ALA A 63 -52.55 2.58 20.92
C ALA A 63 -53.69 3.06 20.03
N ALA A 64 -53.59 2.69 18.75
CA ALA A 64 -54.72 2.13 18.00
C ALA A 64 -54.24 1.27 16.83
N THR A 65 -54.42 -0.03 17.00
CA THR A 65 -54.53 -1.08 16.00
C THR A 65 -55.72 -0.88 15.04
N ARG A 66 -55.48 -1.13 13.73
CA ARG A 66 -56.41 -1.63 12.73
C ARG A 66 -55.57 -2.05 11.51
N GLY A 67 -55.47 -3.21 11.18
CA GLY A 67 -55.96 -4.46 10.75
C GLY A 67 -56.95 -4.38 9.57
N TYR A 68 -56.45 -4.83 8.37
CA TYR A 68 -57.17 -5.41 7.25
C TYR A 68 -56.05 -5.87 6.28
N GLY A 69 -55.85 -7.09 5.90
CA GLY A 69 -56.66 -8.24 5.63
C GLY A 69 -57.05 -8.34 4.13
N ARG A 70 -56.32 -9.18 3.38
CA ARG A 70 -56.74 -10.14 2.31
C ARG A 70 -55.69 -10.20 1.20
N ARG A 71 -54.99 -11.35 1.05
CA ARG A 71 -55.31 -12.56 0.24
C ARG A 71 -55.65 -12.28 -1.22
N GLY A 72 -54.87 -12.79 -2.13
CA GLY A 72 -55.10 -13.04 -3.54
C GLY A 72 -53.83 -13.68 -4.10
N THR A 73 -53.70 -14.88 -4.08
CA THR A 73 -53.90 -16.11 -4.93
C THR A 73 -53.20 -16.03 -6.30
N PHE A 74 -52.23 -16.90 -6.45
CA PHE A 74 -51.84 -17.79 -7.57
C PHE A 74 -52.49 -17.57 -8.93
N THR A 75 -51.67 -17.51 -9.98
CA THR A 75 -51.84 -18.29 -11.21
C THR A 75 -50.50 -18.36 -11.93
N ASP A 76 -49.90 -19.48 -11.97
CA ASP A 76 -49.70 -20.49 -13.01
C ASP A 76 -48.89 -20.09 -14.24
N VAL A 77 -47.82 -20.88 -14.39
CA VAL A 77 -46.90 -21.14 -15.51
C VAL A 77 -47.68 -21.66 -16.75
N PRO A 78 -47.13 -21.46 -17.94
CA PRO A 78 -47.01 -22.64 -18.80
C PRO A 78 -45.59 -22.88 -19.31
N THR A 79 -45.10 -24.04 -19.02
CA THR A 79 -44.12 -24.85 -19.73
C THR A 79 -44.56 -25.10 -21.19
N THR A 80 -43.67 -24.92 -22.14
CA THR A 80 -43.72 -25.61 -23.42
C THR A 80 -42.39 -26.27 -23.73
N THR A 81 -42.51 -27.58 -23.81
CA THR A 81 -41.54 -28.59 -24.24
C THR A 81 -41.45 -28.66 -25.78
N SER A 82 -40.25 -29.13 -26.19
CA SER A 82 -39.92 -29.98 -27.35
C SER A 82 -39.87 -29.35 -28.74
N HIS A 83 -38.76 -29.54 -29.46
CA HIS A 83 -38.53 -30.65 -30.38
C HIS A 83 -37.09 -30.63 -30.94
N ARG A 84 -36.40 -31.77 -30.81
CA ARG A 84 -35.37 -32.19 -31.76
C ARG A 84 -35.99 -32.76 -32.99
N PRO A 85 -35.28 -32.76 -34.14
CA PRO A 85 -35.06 -34.03 -34.82
C PRO A 85 -33.60 -34.33 -35.11
N ARG A 86 -33.37 -35.66 -35.10
CA ARG A 86 -32.22 -36.39 -35.62
C ARG A 86 -32.36 -36.60 -37.11
N SER A 87 -31.23 -36.75 -37.80
CA SER A 87 -30.87 -37.82 -38.78
C SER A 87 -29.69 -37.31 -39.60
N ALA A 88 -28.64 -37.95 -39.69
CA ALA A 88 -28.20 -39.26 -40.21
C ALA A 88 -27.56 -39.14 -41.58
N ALA A 89 -26.32 -39.62 -41.60
CA ALA A 89 -25.73 -40.56 -42.54
C ALA A 89 -24.91 -40.04 -43.74
N ALA A 90 -23.66 -40.36 -43.70
CA ALA A 90 -22.92 -41.26 -44.63
C ALA A 90 -22.29 -40.65 -45.90
N GLY A 91 -21.02 -40.98 -46.09
CA GLY A 91 -20.32 -40.92 -47.40
C GLY A 91 -18.81 -41.13 -47.26
N ARG A 92 -18.40 -42.29 -47.62
CA ARG A 92 -17.05 -42.88 -47.67
C ARG A 92 -16.23 -42.38 -48.88
N CYS A 93 -14.92 -42.71 -48.79
CA CYS A 93 -13.86 -42.83 -49.79
C CYS A 93 -12.89 -41.66 -49.78
N GLY A 94 -11.59 -41.77 -49.53
CA GLY A 94 -10.63 -42.79 -49.85
C GLY A 94 -9.52 -42.17 -50.73
N ALA A 95 -8.31 -42.09 -50.25
CA ALA A 95 -7.07 -42.31 -51.01
C ALA A 95 -5.83 -41.89 -50.20
N ALA A 96 -4.95 -42.85 -50.04
CA ALA A 96 -3.61 -42.70 -49.49
C ALA A 96 -2.69 -42.04 -50.53
N LEU A 97 -1.82 -41.15 -50.04
CA LEU A 97 -0.54 -40.82 -50.69
C LEU A 97 0.50 -40.54 -49.62
N ALA A 98 1.50 -41.42 -49.59
CA ALA A 98 2.68 -41.28 -48.79
C ALA A 98 3.57 -40.16 -49.36
N ALA A 99 4.01 -39.25 -48.51
CA ALA A 99 5.12 -38.34 -48.80
C ALA A 99 6.00 -38.23 -47.56
N THR A 100 7.19 -38.68 -47.71
CA THR A 100 8.31 -38.52 -46.78
C THR A 100 8.59 -37.05 -46.52
N ALA A 101 8.43 -36.61 -45.27
CA ALA A 101 8.83 -35.28 -44.85
C ALA A 101 9.90 -35.39 -43.78
N SER A 102 11.03 -34.79 -44.07
CA SER A 102 12.24 -34.62 -43.27
C SER A 102 11.94 -33.99 -41.92
N LEU A 103 12.49 -34.61 -40.85
CA LEU A 103 12.51 -34.01 -39.50
C LEU A 103 13.39 -32.75 -39.50
N LEU A 104 12.73 -31.59 -39.38
CA LEU A 104 13.31 -30.39 -38.82
C LEU A 104 12.63 -30.18 -37.46
N LEU A 105 13.32 -30.52 -36.36
CA LEU A 105 12.94 -30.13 -35.01
C LEU A 105 13.11 -28.61 -34.90
N PRO A 106 12.05 -27.82 -34.59
CA PRO A 106 12.24 -26.49 -34.05
C PRO A 106 12.62 -26.64 -32.56
N LEU A 107 13.77 -26.10 -32.20
CA LEU A 107 14.15 -25.83 -30.83
C LEU A 107 13.13 -24.85 -30.28
N MET A 108 12.09 -25.36 -29.63
CA MET A 108 11.19 -24.51 -28.82
C MET A 108 11.94 -24.13 -27.56
N THR A 109 12.41 -22.88 -27.49
CA THR A 109 12.78 -22.24 -26.25
C THR A 109 11.48 -22.16 -25.43
N ALA A 110 11.39 -23.01 -24.41
CA ALA A 110 10.32 -22.93 -23.42
C ALA A 110 10.43 -21.57 -22.72
N ALA A 111 9.53 -20.66 -23.05
CA ALA A 111 9.25 -19.52 -22.20
C ALA A 111 8.83 -20.06 -20.83
N PRO A 112 9.31 -19.48 -19.72
CA PRO A 112 8.84 -19.90 -18.41
C PRO A 112 7.32 -19.71 -18.37
N ALA A 113 6.60 -20.82 -18.26
CA ALA A 113 5.17 -20.81 -18.00
C ALA A 113 4.98 -20.09 -16.67
N HIS A 114 4.41 -18.89 -16.71
CA HIS A 114 3.78 -18.33 -15.55
C HIS A 114 2.67 -19.31 -15.16
N ALA A 115 2.82 -19.96 -14.02
CA ALA A 115 1.76 -20.74 -13.43
C ALA A 115 0.64 -19.76 -13.12
N ASP A 116 -0.34 -19.65 -14.00
CA ASP A 116 -1.63 -19.07 -13.72
C ASP A 116 -2.24 -19.91 -12.60
N ASN A 117 -2.19 -19.37 -11.38
CA ASN A 117 -2.97 -19.89 -10.28
C ASN A 117 -4.37 -19.28 -10.47
N PRO A 118 -5.38 -20.01 -10.98
CA PRO A 118 -6.73 -19.48 -11.06
C PRO A 118 -7.16 -19.22 -9.63
N ALA A 119 -7.39 -17.96 -9.28
CA ALA A 119 -8.08 -17.59 -8.06
C ALA A 119 -9.50 -18.12 -8.20
N ASP A 120 -9.72 -19.35 -7.73
CA ASP A 120 -11.06 -19.86 -7.49
C ASP A 120 -11.75 -18.85 -6.57
N GLY A 121 -12.89 -18.31 -6.98
CA GLY A 121 -13.63 -17.21 -6.34
C GLY A 121 -14.15 -17.51 -4.91
N LYS A 122 -13.34 -18.12 -4.06
CA LYS A 122 -13.64 -18.47 -2.68
C LYS A 122 -12.43 -18.21 -1.78
N GLY A 123 -12.21 -16.92 -1.48
CA GLY A 123 -11.22 -16.50 -0.48
C GLY A 123 -9.76 -16.55 -0.96
N ALA A 124 -8.88 -15.89 -0.18
CA ALA A 124 -7.45 -15.90 -0.46
C ALA A 124 -6.85 -17.32 -0.36
N PRO A 125 -5.86 -17.69 -1.21
CA PRO A 125 -5.15 -18.96 -1.11
C PRO A 125 -4.64 -19.21 0.31
N LYS A 126 -4.77 -20.44 0.82
CA LYS A 126 -4.40 -20.76 2.21
C LYS A 126 -2.89 -20.96 2.42
N VAL A 127 -2.16 -21.28 1.36
CA VAL A 127 -0.74 -21.60 1.41
C VAL A 127 -0.02 -20.82 0.32
N PRO A 128 1.18 -20.25 0.60
CA PRO A 128 1.96 -19.56 -0.42
C PRO A 128 2.43 -20.55 -1.49
N PRO A 129 2.59 -20.11 -2.75
CA PRO A 129 3.24 -20.92 -3.79
C PRO A 129 4.65 -21.31 -3.37
N ALA A 130 5.09 -22.52 -3.77
CA ALA A 130 6.46 -23.00 -3.51
C ALA A 130 7.52 -22.12 -4.19
N GLN A 131 7.15 -21.49 -5.31
CA GLN A 131 7.98 -20.53 -6.04
C GLN A 131 7.14 -19.32 -6.37
N MET A 132 7.67 -18.14 -6.09
CA MET A 132 7.08 -16.84 -6.37
C MET A 132 8.00 -16.02 -7.27
N SER A 133 7.58 -14.81 -7.65
CA SER A 133 8.40 -13.88 -8.41
C SER A 133 9.72 -13.59 -7.68
N THR A 134 10.81 -13.46 -8.44
CA THR A 134 12.12 -13.06 -7.93
C THR A 134 12.48 -11.61 -8.28
N VAL A 135 11.50 -10.83 -8.70
CA VAL A 135 11.69 -9.38 -8.93
C VAL A 135 12.22 -8.74 -7.65
N GLY A 136 13.29 -7.99 -7.75
CA GLY A 136 13.94 -7.35 -6.61
C GLY A 136 14.88 -8.24 -5.80
N GLY A 137 14.96 -9.57 -6.07
CA GLY A 137 15.92 -10.47 -5.44
C GLY A 137 15.43 -11.90 -5.28
N GLU A 138 16.35 -12.87 -5.37
CA GLU A 138 16.02 -14.30 -5.32
C GLU A 138 15.38 -14.75 -3.99
N LEU A 139 15.78 -14.13 -2.86
CA LEU A 139 15.21 -14.46 -1.56
C LEU A 139 13.73 -14.10 -1.48
N LEU A 140 13.29 -13.08 -2.21
CA LEU A 140 11.90 -12.63 -2.20
C LEU A 140 10.95 -13.64 -2.87
N GLY A 141 11.48 -14.51 -3.75
CA GLY A 141 10.74 -15.60 -4.39
C GLY A 141 10.56 -16.83 -3.50
N LYS A 142 11.20 -16.88 -2.32
CA LYS A 142 11.14 -18.03 -1.41
C LYS A 142 9.97 -17.86 -0.43
N PRO A 143 9.25 -18.96 -0.10
CA PRO A 143 8.24 -18.92 0.94
C PRO A 143 8.86 -18.76 2.33
N GLY A 144 8.05 -18.19 3.24
CA GLY A 144 8.43 -17.96 4.62
C GLY A 144 9.27 -16.69 4.85
N PRO A 145 9.62 -16.40 6.12
CA PRO A 145 10.37 -15.20 6.48
C PRO A 145 11.79 -15.19 5.93
N GLN A 146 12.15 -14.10 5.27
CA GLN A 146 13.49 -13.84 4.75
C GLN A 146 14.10 -12.66 5.52
N VAL A 147 15.23 -12.89 6.19
CA VAL A 147 16.03 -11.87 6.88
C VAL A 147 17.49 -12.31 6.91
N ARG A 148 18.41 -11.40 6.64
CA ARG A 148 19.87 -11.65 6.68
C ARG A 148 20.47 -10.85 7.82
N ARG A 149 20.47 -11.45 9.02
CA ARG A 149 20.97 -10.79 10.23
C ARG A 149 22.49 -10.77 10.27
N GLY A 150 23.04 -9.58 10.54
CA GLY A 150 24.43 -9.38 10.89
C GLY A 150 24.64 -9.37 12.42
N PRO A 151 25.85 -9.09 12.88
CA PRO A 151 26.16 -8.94 14.30
C PRO A 151 25.30 -7.85 14.94
N GLY A 152 24.72 -8.13 16.10
CA GLY A 152 23.90 -7.18 16.85
C GLY A 152 22.48 -6.97 16.30
N ALA A 153 22.10 -7.63 15.21
CA ALA A 153 20.76 -7.49 14.64
C ALA A 153 19.69 -8.05 15.59
N PRO A 154 18.57 -7.32 15.83
CA PRO A 154 17.47 -7.78 16.65
C PRO A 154 16.77 -9.01 16.01
N GLN A 155 16.10 -9.80 16.83
CA GLN A 155 15.24 -10.88 16.35
C GLN A 155 13.99 -10.27 15.71
N LEU A 156 13.47 -10.93 14.65
CA LEU A 156 12.14 -10.58 14.14
C LEU A 156 11.10 -10.64 15.26
N PRO A 157 10.08 -9.77 15.22
CA PRO A 157 8.97 -9.85 16.16
C PRO A 157 8.37 -11.27 16.18
N LYS A 158 8.00 -11.72 17.36
CA LYS A 158 7.27 -12.98 17.54
C LYS A 158 5.82 -12.78 17.13
N ASP A 159 5.14 -13.86 16.81
CA ASP A 159 3.70 -13.91 16.59
C ASP A 159 3.21 -13.04 15.40
N LEU A 160 4.04 -12.88 14.36
CA LEU A 160 3.59 -12.31 13.10
C LEU A 160 2.69 -13.31 12.38
N SER A 161 1.43 -12.94 12.17
CA SER A 161 0.41 -13.76 11.51
C SER A 161 0.06 -13.28 10.09
N GLY A 162 0.63 -12.16 9.66
CA GLY A 162 0.47 -11.65 8.30
C GLY A 162 0.92 -12.68 7.28
N ARG A 163 0.01 -13.10 6.39
CA ARG A 163 0.31 -14.07 5.33
C ARG A 163 1.44 -13.60 4.43
N SER A 164 1.46 -12.31 4.15
CA SER A 164 2.54 -11.65 3.41
C SER A 164 2.86 -10.31 4.08
N TRP A 165 4.15 -10.03 4.25
CA TRP A 165 4.60 -8.73 4.77
C TRP A 165 6.01 -8.39 4.27
N LEU A 166 6.33 -7.09 4.32
CA LEU A 166 7.61 -6.55 3.88
C LEU A 166 7.95 -5.29 4.66
N VAL A 167 9.24 -5.11 4.98
CA VAL A 167 9.82 -3.88 5.54
C VAL A 167 10.95 -3.43 4.64
N ALA A 168 10.89 -2.17 4.18
CA ALA A 168 11.90 -1.60 3.29
C ALA A 168 12.27 -0.17 3.69
N ASP A 169 13.49 0.23 3.37
CA ASP A 169 13.91 1.63 3.40
C ASP A 169 13.26 2.36 2.21
N ALA A 170 12.53 3.44 2.51
CA ALA A 170 11.76 4.17 1.50
C ALA A 170 12.65 4.93 0.50
N GLU A 171 13.85 5.32 0.90
CA GLU A 171 14.79 6.12 0.09
C GLU A 171 15.65 5.22 -0.79
N SER A 172 16.38 4.29 -0.20
CA SER A 172 17.24 3.35 -0.95
C SER A 172 16.42 2.31 -1.71
N GLY A 173 15.27 1.89 -1.18
CA GLY A 173 14.48 0.77 -1.66
C GLY A 173 14.99 -0.58 -1.16
N GLU A 174 16.02 -0.63 -0.32
CA GLU A 174 16.52 -1.86 0.28
C GLU A 174 15.46 -2.53 1.16
N ILE A 175 15.25 -3.83 0.95
CA ILE A 175 14.29 -4.61 1.73
C ILE A 175 15.03 -5.27 2.89
N LEU A 176 14.69 -4.85 4.13
CA LEU A 176 15.32 -5.32 5.35
C LEU A 176 14.89 -6.73 5.72
N ALA A 177 13.59 -7.02 5.57
CA ALA A 177 13.00 -8.33 5.76
C ALA A 177 11.68 -8.45 5.01
N ALA A 178 11.30 -9.68 4.68
CA ALA A 178 10.02 -9.98 4.03
C ALA A 178 9.54 -11.38 4.40
N ASN A 179 8.25 -11.60 4.28
CA ASN A 179 7.62 -12.92 4.35
C ASN A 179 6.68 -13.08 3.17
N ASN A 180 6.91 -14.09 2.35
CA ASN A 180 6.09 -14.36 1.18
C ASN A 180 5.85 -13.10 0.31
N ALA A 181 6.92 -12.31 0.04
CA ALA A 181 6.85 -10.97 -0.52
C ALA A 181 5.99 -10.87 -1.78
N HIS A 182 6.02 -11.89 -2.62
CA HIS A 182 5.34 -11.99 -3.90
C HIS A 182 4.10 -12.92 -3.89
N TRP A 183 3.58 -13.22 -2.70
CA TRP A 183 2.32 -13.96 -2.62
C TRP A 183 1.16 -13.11 -3.11
N ARG A 184 0.53 -13.55 -4.19
CA ARG A 184 -0.61 -12.87 -4.81
C ARG A 184 -1.86 -13.06 -3.97
N LEU A 185 -2.28 -12.01 -3.28
CA LEU A 185 -3.42 -11.95 -2.37
C LEU A 185 -4.35 -10.80 -2.76
N PRO A 186 -5.65 -10.86 -2.42
CA PRO A 186 -6.54 -9.71 -2.61
C PRO A 186 -6.03 -8.49 -1.84
N PRO A 187 -5.91 -7.32 -2.49
CA PRO A 187 -5.29 -6.14 -1.88
C PRO A 187 -6.24 -5.33 -1.00
N ALA A 188 -7.55 -5.48 -1.13
CA ALA A 188 -8.54 -4.54 -0.61
C ALA A 188 -8.22 -3.09 -1.01
N SER A 189 -8.62 -2.13 -0.18
CA SER A 189 -8.41 -0.69 -0.43
C SER A 189 -6.96 -0.22 -0.41
N THR A 190 -5.95 -1.07 -0.12
CA THR A 190 -4.56 -0.70 -0.34
C THR A 190 -4.23 -0.51 -1.83
N LEU A 191 -5.02 -1.12 -2.74
CA LEU A 191 -4.92 -0.87 -4.18
C LEU A 191 -5.17 0.60 -4.56
N LYS A 192 -5.88 1.37 -3.72
CA LYS A 192 -6.08 2.81 -3.94
C LYS A 192 -4.78 3.62 -3.96
N MET A 193 -3.66 3.07 -3.48
CA MET A 193 -2.35 3.69 -3.66
C MET A 193 -1.97 3.73 -5.14
N LEU A 194 -2.16 2.62 -5.87
CA LEU A 194 -1.95 2.58 -7.32
C LEU A 194 -2.94 3.48 -8.06
N PHE A 195 -4.21 3.48 -7.65
CA PHE A 195 -5.21 4.41 -8.20
C PHE A 195 -4.77 5.87 -8.07
N ALA A 196 -4.36 6.27 -6.86
CA ALA A 196 -3.90 7.63 -6.62
C ALA A 196 -2.61 7.95 -7.40
N ASP A 197 -1.65 7.03 -7.40
CA ASP A 197 -0.39 7.19 -8.13
C ASP A 197 -0.59 7.38 -9.65
N THR A 198 -1.65 6.74 -10.20
CA THR A 198 -2.04 6.80 -11.62
C THR A 198 -2.83 8.05 -11.98
N VAL A 199 -3.77 8.47 -11.13
CA VAL A 199 -4.80 9.46 -11.49
C VAL A 199 -4.49 10.86 -10.95
N LEU A 200 -3.83 11.00 -9.78
CA LEU A 200 -3.44 12.30 -9.21
C LEU A 200 -2.77 13.24 -10.23
N PRO A 201 -1.78 12.77 -11.04
CA PRO A 201 -1.10 13.66 -11.97
C PRO A 201 -1.97 14.16 -13.12
N LYS A 202 -3.13 13.56 -13.34
CA LYS A 202 -4.00 13.84 -14.49
C LYS A 202 -5.10 14.85 -14.20
N LEU A 203 -5.45 15.00 -12.92
CA LEU A 203 -6.58 15.83 -12.49
C LEU A 203 -6.09 17.00 -11.63
N PRO A 204 -6.23 18.25 -12.12
CA PRO A 204 -5.86 19.43 -11.34
C PRO A 204 -6.63 19.52 -10.03
N ARG A 205 -5.94 19.80 -8.92
CA ARG A 205 -6.48 19.84 -7.55
C ARG A 205 -7.73 20.71 -7.39
N ASN A 206 -7.78 21.84 -8.06
CA ASN A 206 -8.89 22.81 -8.00
C ASN A 206 -9.98 22.59 -9.05
N GLN A 207 -9.83 21.60 -9.92
CA GLN A 207 -10.90 21.22 -10.85
C GLN A 207 -12.11 20.72 -10.04
N THR A 208 -13.31 21.12 -10.46
CA THR A 208 -14.57 20.68 -9.85
C THR A 208 -15.34 19.78 -10.80
N HIS A 209 -16.12 18.87 -10.24
CA HIS A 209 -17.01 18.01 -10.97
C HIS A 209 -18.38 17.97 -10.29
N LYS A 210 -19.45 18.18 -11.07
CA LYS A 210 -20.83 17.99 -10.61
C LYS A 210 -21.21 16.53 -10.80
N VAL A 211 -21.43 15.84 -9.70
CA VAL A 211 -21.69 14.41 -9.66
C VAL A 211 -23.03 14.09 -10.29
N VAL A 212 -23.02 13.18 -11.27
CA VAL A 212 -24.23 12.64 -11.91
C VAL A 212 -24.45 11.17 -11.47
N PRO A 213 -25.66 10.62 -11.57
CA PRO A 213 -25.96 9.25 -11.12
C PRO A 213 -25.01 8.20 -11.69
N SER A 214 -24.63 8.32 -12.96
CA SER A 214 -23.71 7.38 -13.63
C SER A 214 -22.31 7.37 -13.05
N ASP A 215 -21.88 8.42 -12.35
CA ASP A 215 -20.56 8.47 -11.70
C ASP A 215 -20.47 7.51 -10.50
N LEU A 216 -21.59 7.16 -9.90
CA LEU A 216 -21.70 6.30 -8.71
C LEU A 216 -22.17 4.88 -9.02
N GLU A 217 -22.47 4.58 -10.28
CA GLU A 217 -22.92 3.26 -10.70
C GLU A 217 -21.86 2.17 -10.46
N GLY A 218 -22.33 0.96 -10.17
CA GLY A 218 -21.47 -0.22 -10.00
C GLY A 218 -20.62 -0.21 -8.73
N MET A 219 -20.95 0.61 -7.72
CA MET A 219 -20.37 0.48 -6.39
C MET A 219 -20.80 -0.84 -5.75
N GLY A 220 -19.83 -1.62 -5.24
CA GLY A 220 -20.12 -2.87 -4.54
C GLY A 220 -20.93 -2.65 -3.25
N ALA A 221 -21.81 -3.57 -2.91
CA ALA A 221 -22.59 -3.50 -1.68
C ALA A 221 -21.68 -3.47 -0.44
N GLY A 222 -21.99 -2.63 0.55
CA GLY A 222 -21.17 -2.49 1.76
C GLY A 222 -19.84 -1.76 1.54
N SER A 223 -19.64 -1.13 0.37
CA SER A 223 -18.45 -0.32 0.09
C SER A 223 -18.28 0.81 1.10
N SER A 224 -17.01 1.08 1.48
CA SER A 224 -16.69 2.31 2.20
C SER A 224 -17.05 3.53 1.35
N ALA A 225 -17.70 4.54 1.94
CA ALA A 225 -18.05 5.78 1.28
C ALA A 225 -17.67 6.98 2.14
N VAL A 226 -17.29 8.09 1.53
CA VAL A 226 -17.12 9.37 2.23
C VAL A 226 -18.43 10.14 2.33
N GLY A 227 -19.38 9.88 1.44
CA GLY A 227 -20.71 10.51 1.42
C GLY A 227 -20.88 11.51 0.29
N VAL A 228 -20.27 11.24 -0.87
CA VAL A 228 -20.52 11.98 -2.11
C VAL A 228 -22.00 11.92 -2.47
N LYS A 229 -22.57 13.07 -2.87
CA LYS A 229 -24.00 13.22 -3.23
C LYS A 229 -24.15 13.57 -4.69
N GLU A 230 -25.10 12.90 -5.34
CA GLU A 230 -25.56 13.27 -6.67
C GLU A 230 -26.06 14.71 -6.71
N GLY A 231 -25.86 15.37 -7.86
CA GLY A 231 -26.25 16.75 -8.07
C GLY A 231 -25.38 17.81 -7.39
N SER A 232 -24.47 17.39 -6.50
CA SER A 232 -23.53 18.26 -5.79
C SER A 232 -22.18 18.30 -6.50
N SER A 233 -21.48 19.45 -6.41
CA SER A 233 -20.15 19.63 -7.00
C SER A 233 -19.07 19.41 -5.96
N TYR A 234 -18.00 18.72 -6.31
CA TYR A 234 -16.83 18.50 -5.44
C TYR A 234 -15.56 18.88 -6.18
N SER A 235 -14.59 19.44 -5.45
CA SER A 235 -13.26 19.62 -5.99
C SER A 235 -12.50 18.29 -6.03
N VAL A 236 -11.55 18.16 -6.94
CA VAL A 236 -10.62 17.02 -6.99
C VAL A 236 -9.91 16.87 -5.66
N HIS A 237 -9.55 17.99 -5.01
CA HIS A 237 -8.97 17.97 -3.66
C HIS A 237 -9.87 17.29 -2.62
N ASP A 238 -11.16 17.68 -2.55
CA ASP A 238 -12.09 17.07 -1.60
C ASP A 238 -12.27 15.58 -1.86
N LEU A 239 -12.39 15.18 -3.13
CA LEU A 239 -12.52 13.78 -3.52
C LEU A 239 -11.29 12.96 -3.08
N TRP A 240 -10.06 13.48 -3.23
CA TRP A 240 -8.86 12.81 -2.75
C TRP A 240 -8.81 12.70 -1.23
N LEU A 241 -9.24 13.71 -0.49
CA LEU A 241 -9.42 13.60 0.96
C LEU A 241 -10.41 12.46 1.30
N GLY A 242 -11.50 12.35 0.55
CA GLY A 242 -12.45 11.23 0.70
C GLY A 242 -11.81 9.86 0.45
N VAL A 243 -10.98 9.74 -0.57
CA VAL A 243 -10.26 8.49 -0.92
C VAL A 243 -9.28 8.08 0.19
N PHE A 244 -8.45 9.01 0.66
CA PHE A 244 -7.40 8.68 1.63
C PHE A 244 -7.92 8.55 3.06
N LEU A 245 -8.79 9.46 3.52
CA LEU A 245 -9.24 9.48 4.90
C LEU A 245 -10.34 8.44 5.17
N ARG A 246 -11.33 8.36 4.27
CA ARG A 246 -12.50 7.49 4.45
C ARG A 246 -12.48 6.23 3.59
N SER A 247 -11.43 6.08 2.78
CA SER A 247 -11.37 4.98 1.81
C SER A 247 -12.58 4.96 0.85
N GLY A 248 -13.15 6.17 0.55
CA GLY A 248 -14.41 6.34 -0.15
C GLY A 248 -14.38 5.78 -1.59
N ASN A 249 -15.14 4.70 -1.82
CA ASN A 249 -15.32 4.14 -3.16
C ASN A 249 -16.17 5.06 -4.04
N ASP A 250 -17.09 5.82 -3.44
CA ASP A 250 -17.85 6.88 -4.10
C ASP A 250 -16.92 7.97 -4.69
N ALA A 251 -15.94 8.43 -3.93
CA ALA A 251 -14.95 9.38 -4.42
C ALA A 251 -14.04 8.77 -5.50
N VAL A 252 -13.65 7.48 -5.37
CA VAL A 252 -12.91 6.76 -6.42
C VAL A 252 -13.71 6.70 -7.72
N ARG A 253 -15.02 6.43 -7.64
CA ARG A 253 -15.89 6.37 -8.81
C ARG A 253 -15.97 7.70 -9.55
N VAL A 254 -16.19 8.80 -8.82
CA VAL A 254 -16.23 10.15 -9.41
C VAL A 254 -14.89 10.51 -10.05
N LEU A 255 -13.76 10.28 -9.38
CA LEU A 255 -12.44 10.53 -9.95
C LEU A 255 -12.17 9.64 -11.17
N SER A 256 -12.67 8.39 -11.17
CA SER A 256 -12.60 7.50 -12.34
C SER A 256 -13.43 8.03 -13.50
N ALA A 257 -14.63 8.55 -13.25
CA ALA A 257 -15.47 9.19 -14.28
C ALA A 257 -14.73 10.38 -14.91
N MET A 258 -14.10 11.24 -14.07
CA MET A 258 -13.26 12.37 -14.53
C MET A 258 -12.04 11.92 -15.33
N ASN A 259 -11.49 10.72 -15.07
CA ASN A 259 -10.38 10.13 -15.86
C ASN A 259 -10.85 9.42 -17.14
N GLY A 260 -12.13 9.53 -17.50
CA GLY A 260 -12.70 8.91 -18.71
C GLY A 260 -13.36 7.54 -18.46
N GLY A 261 -13.80 7.31 -17.22
CA GLY A 261 -14.57 6.14 -16.80
C GLY A 261 -13.73 5.03 -16.15
N VAL A 262 -14.44 4.12 -15.48
CA VAL A 262 -13.82 2.99 -14.76
C VAL A 262 -12.98 2.08 -15.67
N PRO A 263 -13.46 1.68 -16.87
CA PRO A 263 -12.67 0.79 -17.73
C PRO A 263 -11.33 1.41 -18.15
N ARG A 264 -11.31 2.72 -18.47
CA ARG A 264 -10.08 3.43 -18.80
C ARG A 264 -9.16 3.52 -17.58
N THR A 265 -9.71 3.83 -16.41
CA THR A 265 -8.94 3.95 -15.17
C THR A 265 -8.28 2.62 -14.80
N VAL A 266 -8.98 1.50 -14.89
CA VAL A 266 -8.43 0.15 -14.66
C VAL A 266 -7.29 -0.14 -15.64
N LYS A 267 -7.46 0.18 -16.93
CA LYS A 267 -6.41 0.02 -17.94
C LYS A 267 -5.18 0.90 -17.63
N ASP A 268 -5.40 2.14 -17.25
CA ASP A 268 -4.32 3.07 -16.90
C ASP A 268 -3.57 2.59 -15.64
N MET A 269 -4.29 2.08 -14.62
CA MET A 269 -3.70 1.50 -13.41
C MET A 269 -2.88 0.24 -13.73
N GLN A 270 -3.39 -0.66 -14.56
CA GLN A 270 -2.65 -1.86 -14.97
C GLN A 270 -1.37 -1.50 -15.72
N ALA A 271 -1.44 -0.57 -16.65
CA ALA A 271 -0.26 -0.09 -17.38
C ALA A 271 0.77 0.56 -16.42
N HIS A 272 0.28 1.36 -15.45
CA HIS A 272 1.18 1.96 -14.45
C HIS A 272 1.80 0.94 -13.52
N ALA A 273 1.07 -0.11 -13.10
CA ALA A 273 1.64 -1.24 -12.35
C ALA A 273 2.76 -1.94 -13.14
N GLU A 274 2.54 -2.15 -14.45
CA GLU A 274 3.56 -2.73 -15.33
C GLU A 274 4.79 -1.85 -15.46
N ASP A 275 4.64 -0.52 -15.57
CA ASP A 275 5.74 0.44 -15.59
C ASP A 275 6.54 0.44 -14.27
N LEU A 276 5.86 0.26 -13.15
CA LEU A 276 6.49 0.09 -11.84
C LEU A 276 7.10 -1.30 -11.64
N GLN A 277 6.99 -2.20 -12.60
CA GLN A 277 7.43 -3.60 -12.54
C GLN A 277 6.69 -4.41 -11.46
N ALA A 278 5.49 -4.01 -11.08
CA ALA A 278 4.61 -4.68 -10.13
C ALA A 278 3.88 -5.85 -10.81
N LYS A 279 4.59 -6.98 -10.96
CA LYS A 279 4.15 -8.11 -11.80
C LYS A 279 3.15 -9.05 -11.13
N ASP A 280 2.93 -8.91 -9.83
CA ASP A 280 1.96 -9.72 -9.10
C ASP A 280 0.56 -9.08 -9.10
N THR A 281 0.44 -7.86 -9.61
CA THR A 281 -0.80 -7.09 -9.56
C THR A 281 -1.64 -7.30 -10.82
N HIS A 282 -2.89 -7.67 -10.60
CA HIS A 282 -3.93 -7.65 -11.62
C HIS A 282 -5.10 -6.79 -11.14
N VAL A 283 -5.41 -5.73 -11.89
CA VAL A 283 -6.41 -4.72 -11.53
C VAL A 283 -7.72 -5.05 -12.22
N VAL A 284 -8.78 -5.21 -11.44
CA VAL A 284 -10.15 -5.44 -11.93
C VAL A 284 -11.06 -4.26 -11.58
N THR A 285 -10.92 -3.71 -10.37
CA THR A 285 -11.63 -2.51 -9.92
C THR A 285 -10.64 -1.44 -9.46
N PRO A 286 -10.95 -0.14 -9.62
CA PRO A 286 -10.01 0.92 -9.25
C PRO A 286 -9.92 1.13 -7.73
N ASP A 287 -10.88 0.63 -6.96
CA ASP A 287 -11.04 0.87 -5.53
C ASP A 287 -10.53 -0.27 -4.65
N GLY A 288 -10.21 -1.44 -5.24
CA GLY A 288 -9.77 -2.61 -4.50
C GLY A 288 -10.90 -3.42 -3.88
N TYR A 289 -12.14 -3.20 -4.30
CA TYR A 289 -13.27 -4.05 -3.89
C TYR A 289 -13.06 -5.48 -4.38
N ASP A 290 -13.62 -6.46 -3.65
CA ASP A 290 -13.48 -7.87 -4.01
C ASP A 290 -14.02 -8.13 -5.44
N ALA A 291 -13.15 -8.66 -6.29
CA ALA A 291 -13.46 -9.04 -7.66
C ALA A 291 -12.63 -10.25 -8.06
N ASP A 292 -13.20 -11.12 -8.88
CA ASP A 292 -12.51 -12.32 -9.34
C ASP A 292 -11.24 -11.95 -10.11
N GLY A 293 -10.13 -12.55 -9.71
CA GLY A 293 -8.82 -12.29 -10.30
C GLY A 293 -8.11 -11.03 -9.80
N GLN A 294 -8.73 -10.17 -8.98
CA GLN A 294 -8.05 -9.00 -8.42
C GLN A 294 -7.07 -9.38 -7.34
N VAL A 295 -5.79 -9.21 -7.61
CA VAL A 295 -4.69 -9.57 -6.71
C VAL A 295 -3.58 -8.54 -6.74
N SER A 296 -2.76 -8.56 -5.70
CA SER A 296 -1.49 -7.85 -5.58
C SER A 296 -0.59 -8.60 -4.60
N SER A 297 0.59 -8.08 -4.30
CA SER A 297 1.51 -8.65 -3.31
C SER A 297 2.03 -7.58 -2.35
N ALA A 298 2.61 -7.99 -1.22
CA ALA A 298 3.23 -7.02 -0.31
C ALA A 298 4.36 -6.25 -1.01
N TYR A 299 5.09 -6.89 -1.91
CA TYR A 299 6.11 -6.25 -2.72
C TYR A 299 5.51 -5.16 -3.62
N ASP A 300 4.50 -5.49 -4.42
CA ASP A 300 3.87 -4.56 -5.35
C ASP A 300 3.20 -3.39 -4.63
N LEU A 301 2.46 -3.66 -3.54
CA LEU A 301 1.84 -2.61 -2.73
C LEU A 301 2.88 -1.65 -2.15
N THR A 302 4.08 -2.15 -1.80
CA THR A 302 5.18 -1.31 -1.32
C THR A 302 5.79 -0.48 -2.46
N LEU A 303 5.87 -1.01 -3.69
CA LEU A 303 6.24 -0.24 -4.89
C LEU A 303 5.26 0.92 -5.12
N PHE A 304 3.95 0.67 -5.04
CA PHE A 304 2.93 1.72 -5.21
C PHE A 304 3.04 2.81 -4.16
N ALA A 305 3.27 2.43 -2.91
CA ALA A 305 3.50 3.41 -1.84
C ALA A 305 4.76 4.23 -2.09
N ARG A 306 5.89 3.59 -2.46
CA ARG A 306 7.15 4.26 -2.73
C ARG A 306 7.03 5.24 -3.90
N SER A 307 6.37 4.85 -4.99
CA SER A 307 6.14 5.70 -6.15
C SER A 307 5.20 6.87 -5.82
N GLY A 308 4.06 6.60 -5.17
CA GLY A 308 3.10 7.62 -4.77
C GLY A 308 3.73 8.68 -3.86
N LEU A 309 4.56 8.26 -2.90
CA LEU A 309 5.25 9.15 -1.97
C LEU A 309 6.27 10.11 -2.65
N GLN A 310 6.62 9.91 -3.92
CA GLN A 310 7.39 10.91 -4.67
C GLN A 310 6.55 12.15 -5.01
N LYS A 311 5.22 12.04 -5.02
CA LYS A 311 4.28 13.13 -5.34
C LYS A 311 3.88 13.90 -4.08
N ALA A 312 3.97 15.23 -4.11
CA ALA A 312 3.67 16.08 -2.97
C ALA A 312 2.22 15.93 -2.51
N ASP A 313 1.26 15.92 -3.44
CA ASP A 313 -0.16 15.79 -3.14
C ASP A 313 -0.49 14.42 -2.51
N PHE A 314 0.12 13.35 -2.99
CA PHE A 314 -0.05 12.02 -2.40
C PHE A 314 0.41 12.01 -0.93
N ARG A 315 1.58 12.60 -0.63
CA ARG A 315 2.08 12.71 0.75
C ARG A 315 1.14 13.53 1.63
N GLU A 316 0.64 14.65 1.13
CA GLU A 316 -0.32 15.49 1.83
C GLU A 316 -1.58 14.71 2.20
N TYR A 317 -2.22 14.08 1.21
CA TYR A 317 -3.49 13.37 1.45
C TYR A 317 -3.32 12.17 2.38
N CYS A 318 -2.29 11.34 2.20
CA CYS A 318 -2.13 10.15 3.03
C CYS A 318 -1.72 10.47 4.48
N ALA A 319 -1.07 11.61 4.73
CA ALA A 319 -0.66 12.06 6.06
C ALA A 319 -1.73 12.92 6.77
N THR A 320 -2.81 13.31 6.08
CA THR A 320 -3.88 14.12 6.66
C THR A 320 -4.68 13.32 7.68
N VAL A 321 -4.71 13.77 8.94
CA VAL A 321 -5.42 13.11 10.05
C VAL A 321 -6.92 13.34 9.96
N SER A 322 -7.36 14.59 9.70
CA SER A 322 -8.77 14.96 9.60
C SER A 322 -8.95 16.13 8.66
N ALA A 323 -10.14 16.22 8.07
CA ALA A 323 -10.52 17.31 7.19
C ALA A 323 -12.03 17.59 7.29
N LYS A 324 -12.48 18.73 6.75
CA LYS A 324 -13.90 18.99 6.50
C LYS A 324 -14.22 18.52 5.08
N PHE A 325 -15.28 17.72 4.95
CA PHE A 325 -15.79 17.27 3.65
C PHE A 325 -17.10 18.00 3.33
N PRO A 326 -17.28 18.51 2.10
CA PRO A 326 -18.50 19.21 1.72
C PRO A 326 -19.71 18.27 1.75
N GLY A 327 -20.81 18.74 2.34
CA GLY A 327 -22.09 18.04 2.35
C GLY A 327 -22.84 18.19 1.02
N GLU A 328 -24.14 17.95 1.07
CA GLU A 328 -25.05 18.08 -0.07
C GLU A 328 -25.28 19.56 -0.44
N GLU A 329 -25.26 19.89 -1.73
CA GLU A 329 -25.70 21.18 -2.23
C GLU A 329 -27.23 21.22 -2.27
N LYS A 330 -27.83 22.21 -1.58
CA LYS A 330 -29.27 22.42 -1.57
C LYS A 330 -29.61 23.82 -2.13
N PRO A 331 -30.55 23.93 -3.08
CA PRO A 331 -30.91 25.22 -3.63
C PRO A 331 -31.27 26.22 -2.55
N GLY A 332 -30.73 27.44 -2.61
CA GLY A 332 -31.01 28.54 -1.70
C GLY A 332 -30.49 28.36 -0.26
N LYS A 333 -29.69 27.30 0.03
CA LYS A 333 -29.08 27.08 1.34
C LYS A 333 -27.56 27.14 1.24
N LYS A 334 -26.93 27.66 2.32
CA LYS A 334 -25.47 27.54 2.47
C LYS A 334 -25.12 26.07 2.58
N ARG A 335 -24.10 25.65 1.84
CA ARG A 335 -23.61 24.28 1.87
C ARG A 335 -22.97 23.96 3.22
N ASP A 336 -23.42 22.89 3.85
CA ASP A 336 -22.83 22.35 5.08
C ASP A 336 -21.55 21.55 4.78
N SER A 337 -20.77 21.32 5.82
CA SER A 337 -19.62 20.40 5.78
C SER A 337 -19.58 19.56 7.06
N PHE A 338 -18.99 18.38 6.98
CA PHE A 338 -18.80 17.49 8.13
C PHE A 338 -17.34 17.05 8.24
N ALA A 339 -16.94 16.70 9.44
CA ALA A 339 -15.58 16.22 9.70
C ALA A 339 -15.42 14.78 9.19
N ILE A 340 -14.32 14.52 8.50
CA ILE A 340 -13.84 13.18 8.16
C ILE A 340 -12.50 12.94 8.83
N VAL A 341 -12.30 11.74 9.35
CA VAL A 341 -11.06 11.33 10.05
C VAL A 341 -10.44 10.17 9.31
N ASN A 342 -9.13 10.15 9.22
CA ASN A 342 -8.37 9.10 8.56
C ASN A 342 -8.57 7.77 9.29
N THR A 343 -8.82 6.71 8.55
CA THR A 343 -9.02 5.35 9.07
C THR A 343 -7.71 4.61 9.36
N ASN A 344 -6.56 5.22 9.06
CA ASN A 344 -5.25 4.69 9.43
C ASN A 344 -5.02 4.85 10.95
N ARG A 345 -5.16 3.76 11.69
CA ARG A 345 -5.09 3.76 13.16
C ARG A 345 -3.69 4.04 13.70
N LEU A 346 -2.63 3.73 12.97
CA LEU A 346 -1.27 4.13 13.37
C LEU A 346 -1.05 5.63 13.21
N LEU A 347 -1.80 6.29 12.32
CA LEU A 347 -1.74 7.74 12.14
C LEU A 347 -2.62 8.48 13.16
N THR A 348 -3.79 7.92 13.50
CA THR A 348 -4.76 8.59 14.37
C THR A 348 -4.67 8.18 15.84
N GLY A 349 -4.13 7.00 16.12
CA GLY A 349 -4.14 6.39 17.45
C GLY A 349 -5.45 5.70 17.82
N GLU A 350 -6.51 5.88 17.05
CA GLU A 350 -7.84 5.34 17.36
C GLU A 350 -7.83 3.82 17.46
N GLY A 351 -8.27 3.28 18.62
CA GLY A 351 -8.32 1.84 18.87
C GLY A 351 -6.96 1.17 19.04
N MET A 352 -5.87 1.94 19.08
CA MET A 352 -4.53 1.45 19.40
C MET A 352 -4.31 1.43 20.91
N PRO A 353 -3.39 0.59 21.44
CA PRO A 353 -3.00 0.65 22.84
C PRO A 353 -2.63 2.08 23.25
N LYS A 354 -3.15 2.54 24.40
CA LYS A 354 -3.01 3.91 24.91
C LYS A 354 -3.69 5.01 24.07
N GLY A 355 -4.35 4.67 22.95
CA GLY A 355 -4.98 5.68 22.07
C GLY A 355 -3.99 6.62 21.38
N GLU A 356 -2.71 6.25 21.29
CA GLU A 356 -1.65 7.11 20.76
C GLU A 356 -1.28 6.75 19.32
N PRO A 357 -1.07 7.76 18.44
CA PRO A 357 -0.48 7.55 17.13
C PRO A 357 0.90 6.91 17.22
N TYR A 358 1.30 6.19 16.17
CA TYR A 358 2.69 5.75 16.04
C TYR A 358 3.58 6.94 15.72
N LYS A 359 4.62 7.16 16.53
CA LYS A 359 5.53 8.29 16.35
C LYS A 359 6.11 8.30 14.93
N GLY A 360 6.04 9.44 14.26
CA GLY A 360 6.58 9.60 12.91
C GLY A 360 5.76 8.95 11.77
N MET A 361 4.58 8.39 12.05
CA MET A 361 3.69 7.87 11.01
C MET A 361 3.24 8.99 10.06
N ALA A 362 3.41 8.76 8.75
CA ALA A 362 3.08 9.73 7.70
C ALA A 362 2.16 9.14 6.60
N GLY A 363 1.46 8.08 6.89
CA GLY A 363 0.50 7.44 5.97
C GLY A 363 0.70 5.91 5.99
N VAL A 364 0.28 5.13 5.00
CA VAL A 364 -0.22 5.47 3.66
C VAL A 364 -1.68 5.05 3.50
N LYS A 365 -2.00 3.73 3.52
CA LYS A 365 -3.36 3.22 3.26
C LYS A 365 -3.63 1.90 3.96
N ASN A 366 -4.84 1.77 4.48
CA ASN A 366 -5.40 0.54 5.03
C ASN A 366 -6.50 0.00 4.11
N GLY A 367 -6.78 -1.29 4.23
CA GLY A 367 -7.86 -1.95 3.51
C GLY A 367 -8.49 -3.07 4.33
N SER A 368 -9.75 -3.38 4.02
CA SER A 368 -10.45 -4.53 4.56
C SER A 368 -11.58 -4.92 3.60
N THR A 369 -11.63 -6.19 3.23
CA THR A 369 -12.74 -6.81 2.48
C THR A 369 -12.92 -8.24 2.96
N THR A 370 -13.97 -8.90 2.51
CA THR A 370 -14.23 -10.30 2.87
C THR A 370 -13.10 -11.24 2.41
N ASN A 371 -12.63 -11.05 1.17
CA ASN A 371 -11.59 -11.94 0.60
C ASN A 371 -10.17 -11.57 1.08
N ALA A 372 -9.90 -10.28 1.26
CA ALA A 372 -8.57 -9.82 1.65
C ALA A 372 -8.30 -9.94 3.15
N GLY A 373 -9.34 -10.03 4.00
CA GLY A 373 -9.15 -9.72 5.40
C GLY A 373 -8.68 -8.27 5.59
N ASN A 374 -7.76 -8.04 6.51
CA ASN A 374 -7.17 -6.71 6.73
C ASN A 374 -5.83 -6.58 6.00
N THR A 375 -5.61 -5.42 5.38
CA THR A 375 -4.36 -5.05 4.71
C THR A 375 -3.92 -3.66 5.17
N PHE A 376 -2.61 -3.44 5.21
CA PHE A 376 -2.05 -2.15 5.59
C PHE A 376 -0.71 -1.90 4.89
N THR A 377 -0.53 -0.71 4.37
CA THR A 377 0.78 -0.19 3.98
C THR A 377 1.01 1.13 4.70
N GLY A 378 2.14 1.22 5.40
CA GLY A 378 2.51 2.38 6.20
C GLY A 378 3.88 2.93 5.86
N VAL A 379 4.09 4.23 6.11
CA VAL A 379 5.39 4.89 6.09
C VAL A 379 5.58 5.63 7.40
N ALA A 380 6.75 5.46 8.03
CA ALA A 380 7.11 6.18 9.22
C ALA A 380 8.54 6.71 9.14
N GLN A 381 8.83 7.79 9.85
CA GLN A 381 10.16 8.41 9.91
C GLN A 381 10.64 8.53 11.35
N HIS A 382 11.83 7.97 11.63
CA HIS A 382 12.58 8.19 12.88
C HIS A 382 14.00 8.60 12.53
N ASP A 383 14.51 9.62 13.20
CA ASP A 383 15.92 10.07 13.12
C ASP A 383 16.45 10.22 11.68
N GLY A 384 15.59 10.77 10.81
CA GLY A 384 15.90 10.99 9.39
C GLY A 384 15.68 9.78 8.47
N ARG A 385 15.59 8.55 8.99
CA ARG A 385 15.32 7.35 8.22
C ARG A 385 13.81 7.16 8.01
N LYS A 386 13.44 6.77 6.80
CA LYS A 386 12.04 6.48 6.44
C LYS A 386 11.89 5.02 6.09
N LEU A 387 10.99 4.32 6.77
CA LEU A 387 10.67 2.92 6.50
C LEU A 387 9.25 2.76 5.96
N LEU A 388 9.12 1.89 4.99
CA LEU A 388 7.86 1.36 4.48
C LEU A 388 7.59 0.00 5.12
N VAL A 389 6.34 -0.25 5.46
CA VAL A 389 5.86 -1.55 5.91
C VAL A 389 4.58 -1.90 5.17
N THR A 390 4.47 -3.13 4.69
CA THR A 390 3.21 -3.68 4.17
C THR A 390 2.90 -4.97 4.90
N VAL A 391 1.65 -5.14 5.36
CA VAL A 391 1.13 -6.36 6.00
C VAL A 391 -0.19 -6.71 5.33
N MET A 392 -0.33 -7.95 4.90
CA MET A 392 -1.52 -8.47 4.23
C MET A 392 -2.09 -9.67 4.97
N ASN A 393 -3.40 -9.63 5.21
CA ASN A 393 -4.23 -10.74 5.66
C ASN A 393 -3.66 -11.50 6.88
N PRO A 394 -3.56 -10.88 8.07
CA PRO A 394 -3.21 -11.59 9.30
C PRO A 394 -4.16 -12.75 9.59
N GLU A 395 -3.62 -13.91 9.94
CA GLU A 395 -4.37 -15.16 10.20
C GLU A 395 -4.91 -15.21 11.63
N THR A 396 -5.53 -14.16 12.10
CA THR A 396 -6.10 -14.05 13.44
C THR A 396 -7.35 -13.20 13.46
N ALA A 397 -8.27 -13.52 14.35
CA ALA A 397 -9.48 -12.73 14.60
C ALA A 397 -9.24 -11.53 15.53
N GLU A 398 -8.02 -11.31 16.04
CA GLU A 398 -7.72 -10.19 16.92
C GLU A 398 -8.00 -8.84 16.24
N PRO A 399 -8.76 -7.95 16.90
CA PRO A 399 -9.01 -6.62 16.37
C PRO A 399 -7.71 -5.87 16.12
N HIS A 400 -7.63 -5.18 14.98
CA HIS A 400 -6.51 -4.30 14.65
C HIS A 400 -5.14 -5.00 14.50
N ARG A 401 -5.11 -6.33 14.39
CA ARG A 401 -3.88 -7.11 14.29
C ARG A 401 -2.93 -6.61 13.21
N VAL A 402 -3.45 -6.25 12.03
CA VAL A 402 -2.65 -5.69 10.93
C VAL A 402 -1.84 -4.45 11.35
N TYR A 403 -2.37 -3.62 12.25
CA TYR A 403 -1.68 -2.43 12.76
C TYR A 403 -0.67 -2.76 13.86
N THR A 404 -0.98 -3.71 14.75
CA THR A 404 -0.03 -4.13 15.80
C THR A 404 1.17 -4.83 15.20
N GLU A 405 0.99 -5.64 14.17
CA GLU A 405 2.09 -6.27 13.43
C GLU A 405 2.90 -5.25 12.62
N ALA A 406 2.24 -4.33 11.92
CA ALA A 406 2.92 -3.27 11.19
C ALA A 406 3.75 -2.38 12.13
N ARG A 407 3.23 -2.06 13.33
CA ARG A 407 3.99 -1.35 14.38
C ARG A 407 5.23 -2.14 14.80
N ALA A 408 5.06 -3.41 15.15
CA ALA A 408 6.17 -4.27 15.59
C ALA A 408 7.25 -4.41 14.50
N LEU A 409 6.83 -4.54 13.24
CA LEU A 409 7.74 -4.59 12.10
C LEU A 409 8.47 -3.27 11.86
N LEU A 410 7.81 -2.13 12.06
CA LEU A 410 8.47 -0.81 11.98
C LEU A 410 9.47 -0.62 13.14
N ASP A 411 9.07 -0.94 14.39
CA ASP A 411 9.94 -0.87 15.56
C ASP A 411 11.20 -1.73 15.32
N TRP A 412 11.00 -2.97 14.89
CA TRP A 412 12.10 -3.87 14.51
C TRP A 412 12.94 -3.29 13.37
N GLY A 413 12.30 -2.76 12.34
CA GLY A 413 13.00 -2.23 11.16
C GLY A 413 13.90 -1.05 11.49
N PHE A 414 13.48 -0.13 12.35
CA PHE A 414 14.30 0.98 12.81
C PHE A 414 15.49 0.52 13.65
N GLU A 415 15.30 -0.49 14.52
CA GLU A 415 16.37 -1.09 15.31
C GLU A 415 17.34 -1.93 14.44
N ALA A 416 16.80 -2.69 13.48
CA ALA A 416 17.57 -3.59 12.61
C ALA A 416 18.36 -2.85 11.52
N ALA A 417 17.97 -1.62 11.20
CA ALA A 417 18.60 -0.86 10.12
C ALA A 417 20.10 -0.61 10.40
N GLY A 418 20.95 -1.04 9.46
CA GLY A 418 22.41 -1.03 9.62
C GLY A 418 22.98 -2.31 10.26
N HIS A 419 22.15 -3.19 10.81
CA HIS A 419 22.53 -4.48 11.40
C HIS A 419 22.06 -5.69 10.60
N VAL A 420 21.27 -5.48 9.54
CA VAL A 420 20.84 -6.51 8.61
C VAL A 420 21.38 -6.21 7.20
N GLN A 421 21.61 -7.27 6.43
CA GLN A 421 21.87 -7.12 5.00
C GLN A 421 20.55 -7.18 4.24
N PRO A 422 20.36 -6.36 3.19
CA PRO A 422 19.15 -6.41 2.39
C PRO A 422 18.88 -7.81 1.83
N VAL A 423 17.63 -8.23 1.88
CA VAL A 423 17.17 -9.49 1.27
C VAL A 423 16.72 -9.30 -0.17
N GLY A 424 16.62 -8.06 -0.61
CA GLY A 424 16.23 -7.63 -1.94
C GLY A 424 16.11 -6.11 -2.02
N VAL A 425 15.57 -5.62 -3.13
CA VAL A 425 15.39 -4.19 -3.40
C VAL A 425 14.06 -3.94 -4.09
N LEU A 426 13.40 -2.84 -3.77
CA LEU A 426 12.27 -2.32 -4.53
C LEU A 426 12.81 -1.76 -5.86
N VAL A 427 12.54 -2.45 -6.97
CA VAL A 427 13.06 -2.07 -8.28
C VAL A 427 12.57 -0.68 -8.70
N PRO A 428 13.37 0.08 -9.45
CA PRO A 428 12.93 1.35 -10.02
C PRO A 428 11.89 1.11 -11.13
N PRO A 429 11.09 2.14 -11.49
CA PRO A 429 10.24 2.08 -12.67
C PRO A 429 11.02 1.78 -13.94
N ARG A 430 10.37 1.17 -14.94
CA ARG A 430 10.97 0.96 -16.26
C ARG A 430 11.49 2.28 -16.85
N GLY A 431 12.65 2.26 -17.47
CA GLY A 431 13.28 3.46 -18.07
C GLY A 431 13.85 4.48 -17.08
N ALA A 432 13.78 4.23 -15.77
CA ALA A 432 14.45 5.09 -14.78
C ALA A 432 15.98 4.95 -14.81
N ALA A 433 16.50 3.79 -15.23
CA ALA A 433 17.92 3.52 -15.38
C ALA A 433 18.55 4.28 -16.57
N ASP A 434 17.74 4.76 -17.52
CA ASP A 434 18.22 5.44 -18.73
C ASP A 434 18.31 6.97 -18.55
N LYS A 435 17.97 7.52 -17.38
CA LYS A 435 18.11 8.95 -17.10
C LYS A 435 19.49 9.24 -16.52
N PRO A 436 20.35 9.98 -17.21
CA PRO A 436 21.64 10.40 -16.68
C PRO A 436 21.41 11.39 -15.52
N GLY A 437 21.65 11.00 -14.30
CA GLY A 437 21.60 11.91 -13.17
C GLY A 437 21.03 11.29 -11.89
N ASP A 438 21.69 10.31 -11.34
CA ASP A 438 21.89 10.10 -9.90
C ASP A 438 22.73 8.83 -9.72
N GLY A 439 24.04 8.99 -9.57
CA GLY A 439 25.01 7.89 -9.40
C GLY A 439 24.85 7.05 -8.11
N ARG A 440 23.67 7.08 -7.49
CA ARG A 440 23.32 6.24 -6.33
C ARG A 440 22.61 4.93 -6.70
N ALA A 441 21.90 4.89 -7.85
CA ALA A 441 21.21 3.68 -8.29
C ALA A 441 22.19 2.60 -8.77
N ASP A 442 23.33 3.01 -9.36
CA ASP A 442 24.35 2.08 -9.86
C ASP A 442 25.09 1.35 -8.73
N GLN A 443 25.22 1.98 -7.55
CA GLN A 443 25.88 1.33 -6.42
C GLN A 443 25.01 0.24 -5.77
N ALA A 444 23.69 0.42 -5.71
CA ALA A 444 22.78 -0.60 -5.15
C ALA A 444 22.71 -1.85 -6.03
N THR A 445 22.69 -1.66 -7.34
CA THR A 445 22.66 -2.77 -8.31
C THR A 445 24.01 -3.51 -8.38
N GLN A 446 25.13 -2.79 -8.23
CA GLN A 446 26.47 -3.39 -8.17
C GLN A 446 26.72 -4.15 -6.88
N HIS A 447 26.19 -3.70 -5.72
CA HIS A 447 26.28 -4.43 -4.47
C HIS A 447 25.42 -5.72 -4.47
N ALA A 448 24.26 -5.71 -5.13
CA ALA A 448 23.45 -6.93 -5.29
C ALA A 448 24.09 -7.96 -6.22
N GLN A 449 24.84 -7.54 -7.24
CA GLN A 449 25.56 -8.42 -8.15
C GLN A 449 26.93 -8.86 -7.60
N ALA A 450 27.60 -8.04 -6.80
CA ALA A 450 28.91 -8.38 -6.21
C ALA A 450 28.80 -9.46 -5.11
N SER A 451 27.66 -9.62 -4.47
CA SER A 451 27.46 -10.65 -3.44
C SER A 451 27.22 -12.06 -3.98
N VAL A 452 26.99 -12.23 -5.29
CA VAL A 452 26.84 -13.54 -5.95
C VAL A 452 28.18 -14.05 -6.53
N ALA A 453 29.19 -13.20 -6.69
CA ALA A 453 30.47 -13.55 -7.29
C ALA A 453 31.56 -14.05 -6.30
N GLY A 454 31.22 -14.25 -5.03
CA GLY A 454 32.14 -14.60 -3.94
C GLY A 454 32.28 -16.08 -3.65
N ALA A 455 32.32 -16.97 -4.67
CA ALA A 455 32.79 -18.34 -4.48
C ALA A 455 33.45 -18.90 -5.77
N GLY A 456 34.77 -18.71 -5.89
CA GLY A 456 35.63 -19.50 -6.74
C GLY A 456 35.83 -19.03 -8.18
N GLY A 457 36.98 -18.37 -8.44
CA GLY A 457 37.45 -18.17 -9.81
C GLY A 457 38.45 -17.02 -9.96
N GLY A 458 39.66 -17.36 -10.16
CA GLY A 458 40.88 -16.59 -10.03
C GLY A 458 41.02 -15.29 -10.81
N MET A 459 41.98 -14.56 -10.35
CA MET A 459 42.55 -13.24 -10.74
C MET A 459 42.84 -13.04 -12.25
N TRP A 460 42.62 -14.03 -13.10
CA TRP A 460 42.92 -13.99 -14.55
C TRP A 460 41.77 -13.44 -15.41
N THR A 461 40.54 -13.42 -14.93
CA THR A 461 39.38 -12.88 -15.68
C THR A 461 39.32 -11.36 -15.68
N ALA A 462 39.81 -10.68 -14.63
CA ALA A 462 39.83 -9.22 -14.57
C ALA A 462 40.86 -8.60 -15.54
N VAL A 463 41.99 -9.29 -15.81
CA VAL A 463 43.00 -8.83 -16.74
C VAL A 463 42.56 -8.96 -18.21
N GLY A 464 41.70 -9.93 -18.53
CA GLY A 464 41.16 -10.14 -19.87
C GLY A 464 40.18 -9.04 -20.31
N ILE A 465 39.36 -8.52 -19.41
CA ILE A 465 38.35 -7.51 -19.73
C ILE A 465 38.98 -6.14 -19.90
N ALA A 466 39.97 -5.80 -19.07
CA ALA A 466 40.69 -4.51 -19.18
C ALA A 466 41.54 -4.46 -20.47
N GLY A 467 42.12 -5.57 -20.92
CA GLY A 467 42.89 -5.68 -22.18
C GLY A 467 42.01 -5.49 -23.41
N ALA A 468 40.81 -6.05 -23.44
CA ALA A 468 39.90 -5.94 -24.56
C ALA A 468 39.35 -4.50 -24.73
N ALA A 469 39.11 -3.79 -23.65
CA ALA A 469 38.63 -2.38 -23.70
C ALA A 469 39.72 -1.43 -24.26
N LEU A 470 40.99 -1.65 -23.91
CA LEU A 470 42.12 -0.85 -24.43
C LEU A 470 42.37 -1.07 -25.94
N VAL A 471 42.17 -2.29 -26.43
CA VAL A 471 42.32 -2.59 -27.86
C VAL A 471 41.21 -1.94 -28.67
N VAL A 472 39.96 -1.94 -28.19
CA VAL A 472 38.83 -1.28 -28.86
C VAL A 472 38.99 0.25 -28.89
N LEU A 473 39.49 0.86 -27.81
CA LEU A 473 39.80 2.29 -27.79
C LEU A 473 40.96 2.68 -28.72
N ALA A 474 42.00 1.89 -28.78
CA ALA A 474 43.14 2.10 -29.72
C ALA A 474 42.73 1.94 -31.18
N ALA A 475 41.89 0.94 -31.50
CA ALA A 475 41.35 0.74 -32.85
C ALA A 475 40.38 1.89 -33.25
N GLY A 476 39.53 2.33 -32.31
CA GLY A 476 38.64 3.45 -32.55
C GLY A 476 39.41 4.76 -32.79
N GLY A 477 40.44 5.05 -31.98
CA GLY A 477 41.33 6.21 -32.17
C GLY A 477 42.07 6.20 -33.51
N PHE A 478 42.54 5.04 -33.93
CA PHE A 478 43.22 4.88 -35.21
C PHE A 478 42.31 5.12 -36.41
N VAL A 479 41.06 4.64 -36.37
CA VAL A 479 40.06 4.83 -37.44
C VAL A 479 39.67 6.31 -37.53
N VAL A 480 39.46 7.00 -36.38
CA VAL A 480 39.14 8.44 -36.34
C VAL A 480 40.32 9.27 -36.88
N HIS A 481 41.55 8.96 -36.49
CA HIS A 481 42.75 9.65 -36.98
C HIS A 481 42.96 9.50 -38.50
N ARG A 482 42.63 8.31 -39.06
CA ARG A 482 42.71 8.03 -40.47
C ARG A 482 41.62 8.72 -41.30
N ARG A 483 40.44 8.99 -40.73
CA ARG A 483 39.34 9.68 -41.41
C ARG A 483 39.36 11.19 -41.28
N HIS A 484 40.02 11.73 -40.25
CA HIS A 484 40.12 13.17 -40.00
C HIS A 484 41.58 13.56 -39.63
N PRO A 485 42.51 13.66 -40.62
CA PRO A 485 43.86 14.11 -40.35
C PRO A 485 43.81 15.57 -39.87
N LEU A 486 44.43 15.84 -38.71
CA LEU A 486 44.54 17.17 -38.14
C LEU A 486 45.28 18.11 -39.11
N PRO A 487 44.80 19.37 -39.35
CA PRO A 487 45.47 20.27 -40.23
C PRO A 487 46.79 20.74 -39.64
N ASP A 488 47.87 20.71 -40.49
CA ASP A 488 49.25 21.15 -40.23
C ASP A 488 49.28 22.67 -39.92
N ARG A 489 49.06 23.04 -38.66
CA ARG A 489 49.21 24.44 -38.19
C ARG A 489 50.16 24.59 -37.00
N MET A 490 51.21 23.82 -36.94
CA MET A 490 52.32 24.09 -36.00
C MET A 490 53.65 23.60 -36.56
N ARG A 491 54.06 24.11 -37.68
CA ARG A 491 55.43 24.02 -38.14
C ARG A 491 55.89 25.31 -38.82
N ARG A 492 55.99 26.37 -38.01
CA ARG A 492 56.80 27.57 -38.28
C ARG A 492 56.82 28.48 -37.10
N ARG A 493 57.78 28.26 -36.22
CA ARG A 493 58.50 29.28 -35.42
C ARG A 493 59.47 28.58 -34.51
N GLY A 494 60.72 28.81 -34.78
CA GLY A 494 61.88 28.43 -34.03
C GLY A 494 62.98 27.91 -34.89
#